data_77c79f073ce7ae7bdf0c3473f6f211a7
#
_entry.id   77c79f073ce7ae7bdf0c3473f6f211a7
#
_cell.length_a   1.000
_cell.length_b   1.000
_cell.length_c   1.000
_cell.angle_alpha   90.00
_cell.angle_beta   90.00
_cell.angle_gamma   90.00
#
_symmetry.space_group_name_H-M   'P 1'
#
loop_
_entity.id
_entity.type
_entity.pdbx_description
1 polymer ?
#
loop_
_entity_poly.entity_id
_entity_poly.type
_entity_poly.pdbx_seq_one_letter_code
_entity_poly.pdbx_strand_id
1 'polypeptide(L)'
;MNSILKIGHRGANGYEPENTLVSFEKAIDLKVDGIELDVHLSLNNELVVIHDETIDRTTNGKGFVNQFTSSELKNNGIPTLNEVLELVNQNCF
;
A
#
# COMPACT_ATOMS: atom_id res chain seq x y z
N MET A 1 4.99 12.58 -30.02
CA MET A 1 4.19 11.43 -29.56
C MET A 1 3.64 11.69 -28.17
N ASN A 2 2.37 11.48 -28.01
CA ASN A 2 1.74 11.69 -26.73
C ASN A 2 1.85 10.42 -25.88
N SER A 3 2.37 10.58 -24.70
CA SER A 3 2.41 9.49 -23.72
C SER A 3 1.26 9.65 -22.76
N ILE A 4 0.52 8.58 -22.53
CA ILE A 4 -0.48 8.54 -21.47
C ILE A 4 0.16 7.84 -20.29
N LEU A 5 0.25 8.55 -19.18
CA LEU A 5 0.76 7.96 -17.95
C LEU A 5 -0.28 7.02 -17.35
N LYS A 6 0.16 5.83 -16.98
CA LYS A 6 -0.66 4.85 -16.27
C LYS A 6 -0.25 4.86 -14.81
N ILE A 7 -1.17 5.25 -13.95
CA ILE A 7 -0.91 5.35 -12.51
C ILE A 7 -1.71 4.29 -11.78
N GLY A 8 -1.02 3.50 -10.96
CA GLY A 8 -1.67 2.54 -10.08
C GLY A 8 -2.15 3.24 -8.81
N HIS A 9 -3.42 3.63 -8.78
CA HIS A 9 -4.04 4.28 -7.62
C HIS A 9 -4.15 3.28 -6.47
N ARG A 10 -3.44 3.54 -5.38
CA ARG A 10 -3.35 2.63 -4.23
C ARG A 10 -2.93 1.23 -4.69
N GLY A 11 -1.98 1.19 -5.63
CA GLY A 11 -1.63 -0.01 -6.37
C GLY A 11 -2.64 -0.25 -7.50
N ALA A 12 -2.98 -1.49 -7.74
CA ALA A 12 -4.00 -1.86 -8.73
C ALA A 12 -5.33 -2.13 -8.03
N ASN A 13 -5.93 -1.10 -7.45
CA ASN A 13 -7.11 -1.24 -6.59
C ASN A 13 -8.36 -1.75 -7.32
N GLY A 14 -8.39 -1.69 -8.64
CA GLY A 14 -9.48 -2.26 -9.44
C GLY A 14 -9.39 -3.78 -9.58
N TYR A 15 -8.24 -4.37 -9.26
CA TYR A 15 -7.95 -5.79 -9.40
C TYR A 15 -7.71 -6.48 -8.05
N GLU A 16 -7.06 -5.76 -7.11
CA GLU A 16 -6.66 -6.30 -5.82
C GLU A 16 -6.98 -5.28 -4.72
N PRO A 17 -7.08 -5.70 -3.46
CA PRO A 17 -7.36 -4.76 -2.37
C PRO A 17 -6.36 -3.61 -2.35
N GLU A 18 -6.86 -2.40 -2.19
CA GLU A 18 -6.04 -1.19 -2.22
C GLU A 18 -4.90 -1.20 -1.19
N ASN A 19 -3.78 -0.55 -1.52
CA ASN A 19 -2.62 -0.35 -0.64
C ASN A 19 -2.07 -1.65 -0.01
N THR A 20 -2.19 -2.78 -0.70
CA THR A 20 -1.61 -4.05 -0.27
C THR A 20 -0.42 -4.40 -1.16
N LEU A 21 0.48 -5.25 -0.66
CA LEU A 21 1.62 -5.71 -1.47
C LEU A 21 1.14 -6.40 -2.74
N VAL A 22 0.07 -7.17 -2.67
CA VAL A 22 -0.52 -7.84 -3.84
C VAL A 22 -0.99 -6.81 -4.86
N SER A 23 -1.62 -5.72 -4.40
CA SER A 23 -2.08 -4.65 -5.26
C SER A 23 -0.91 -3.96 -5.98
N PHE A 24 0.18 -3.67 -5.25
CA PHE A 24 1.36 -3.05 -5.84
C PHE A 24 2.07 -3.99 -6.82
N GLU A 25 2.15 -5.27 -6.47
CA GLU A 25 2.72 -6.28 -7.37
C GLU A 25 1.91 -6.37 -8.65
N LYS A 26 0.58 -6.33 -8.56
CA LYS A 26 -0.30 -6.34 -9.74
C LYS A 26 -0.09 -5.09 -10.60
N ALA A 27 0.10 -3.93 -9.97
CA ALA A 27 0.38 -2.69 -10.69
C ALA A 27 1.69 -2.82 -11.48
N ILE A 28 2.72 -3.40 -10.88
CA ILE A 28 3.99 -3.64 -11.55
C ILE A 28 3.79 -4.60 -12.75
N ASP A 29 3.03 -5.67 -12.58
CA ASP A 29 2.72 -6.62 -13.64
C ASP A 29 1.97 -5.97 -14.81
N LEU A 30 1.13 -4.98 -14.51
CA LEU A 30 0.39 -4.22 -15.51
C LEU A 30 1.25 -3.14 -16.18
N LYS A 31 2.51 -3.00 -15.73
CA LYS A 31 3.49 -2.05 -16.27
C LYS A 31 2.99 -0.61 -16.22
N VAL A 32 2.43 -0.23 -15.08
CA VAL A 32 2.03 1.16 -14.85
C VAL A 32 3.26 2.06 -14.80
N ASP A 33 3.09 3.33 -15.13
CA ASP A 33 4.19 4.30 -15.14
C ASP A 33 4.51 4.83 -13.75
N GLY A 34 3.55 4.77 -12.82
CA GLY A 34 3.72 5.19 -11.45
C GLY A 34 2.73 4.51 -10.54
N ILE A 35 3.00 4.57 -9.25
CA ILE A 35 2.14 4.00 -8.22
C ILE A 35 1.83 5.10 -7.22
N GLU A 36 0.54 5.30 -6.96
CA GLU A 36 0.08 6.21 -5.92
C GLU A 36 -0.23 5.39 -4.68
N LEU A 37 0.17 5.89 -3.53
CA LEU A 37 -0.10 5.25 -2.25
C LEU A 37 -0.31 6.30 -1.16
N ASP A 38 -0.86 5.86 -0.04
CA ASP A 38 -1.15 6.70 1.11
C ASP A 38 -0.44 6.13 2.32
N VAL A 39 0.06 7.00 3.20
CA VAL A 39 0.80 6.56 4.39
C VAL A 39 0.29 7.23 5.66
N HIS A 40 0.42 6.49 6.76
CA HIS A 40 0.15 6.96 8.10
C HIS A 40 1.24 6.43 9.04
N LEU A 41 1.37 7.03 10.22
CA LEU A 41 2.30 6.54 11.24
C LEU A 41 1.63 5.49 12.12
N SER A 42 2.33 4.40 12.36
CA SER A 42 1.93 3.38 13.34
C SER A 42 2.24 3.85 14.77
N LEU A 43 1.82 3.06 15.75
CA LEU A 43 2.10 3.33 17.15
C LEU A 43 3.61 3.46 17.44
N ASN A 44 4.42 2.64 16.76
CA ASN A 44 5.88 2.65 16.91
C ASN A 44 6.57 3.55 15.89
N ASN A 45 5.84 4.53 15.34
CA ASN A 45 6.36 5.56 14.43
C ASN A 45 6.96 5.05 13.13
N GLU A 46 6.46 3.93 12.61
CA GLU A 46 6.81 3.47 11.27
C GLU A 46 5.74 3.92 10.28
N LEU A 47 6.16 4.26 9.05
CA LEU A 47 5.22 4.59 7.99
C LEU A 47 4.59 3.31 7.45
N VAL A 48 3.26 3.26 7.46
CA VAL A 48 2.49 2.14 6.94
C VAL A 48 1.59 2.63 5.82
N VAL A 49 1.25 1.74 4.90
CA VAL A 49 0.56 2.11 3.67
C VAL A 49 -0.93 1.78 3.81
N ILE A 50 -1.70 2.82 4.03
CA ILE A 50 -3.16 2.76 4.19
C ILE A 50 -3.73 4.16 3.95
N HIS A 51 -4.92 4.24 3.36
CA HIS A 51 -5.55 5.52 3.08
C HIS A 51 -6.23 6.12 4.32
N ASP A 52 -7.05 5.33 4.99
CA ASP A 52 -7.87 5.82 6.11
C ASP A 52 -7.06 5.90 7.41
N GLU A 53 -7.51 6.76 8.32
CA GLU A 53 -6.95 6.84 9.67
C GLU A 53 -7.26 5.59 10.49
N THR A 54 -8.28 4.83 10.10
CA THR A 54 -8.70 3.61 10.79
C THR A 54 -8.56 2.41 9.86
N ILE A 55 -8.48 1.21 10.46
CA ILE A 55 -8.31 -0.02 9.69
C ILE A 55 -9.65 -0.68 9.32
N ASP A 56 -10.76 -0.08 9.73
CA ASP A 56 -12.09 -0.70 9.65
C ASP A 56 -12.54 -1.05 8.23
N ARG A 57 -12.36 -0.13 7.28
CA ARG A 57 -12.89 -0.30 5.92
C ARG A 57 -12.19 -1.39 5.12
N THR A 58 -10.88 -1.49 5.28
CA THR A 58 -10.05 -2.35 4.42
C THR A 58 -9.56 -3.63 5.11
N THR A 59 -9.87 -3.81 6.39
CA THR A 59 -9.50 -5.02 7.14
C THR A 59 -10.69 -5.53 7.95
N ASN A 60 -10.50 -6.68 8.59
CA ASN A 60 -11.49 -7.23 9.51
C ASN A 60 -11.34 -6.67 10.92
N GLY A 61 -10.33 -5.85 11.17
CA GLY A 61 -10.09 -5.22 12.46
C GLY A 61 -10.80 -3.88 12.60
N LYS A 62 -10.63 -3.26 13.74
CA LYS A 62 -11.22 -1.95 14.07
C LYS A 62 -10.25 -1.13 14.89
N GLY A 63 -10.23 0.17 14.65
CA GLY A 63 -9.47 1.13 15.43
C GLY A 63 -8.57 2.02 14.58
N PHE A 64 -7.91 2.95 15.24
CA PHE A 64 -7.01 3.89 14.58
C PHE A 64 -5.66 3.24 14.29
N VAL A 65 -5.12 3.56 13.13
CA VAL A 65 -3.80 3.06 12.69
C VAL A 65 -2.73 3.33 13.75
N ASN A 66 -2.73 4.53 14.33
CA ASN A 66 -1.70 4.92 15.30
C ASN A 66 -1.82 4.24 16.68
N GLN A 67 -2.80 3.37 16.85
CA GLN A 67 -2.96 2.57 18.07
C GLN A 67 -2.38 1.17 17.93
N PHE A 68 -1.88 0.83 16.75
CA PHE A 68 -1.31 -0.49 16.46
C PHE A 68 0.15 -0.37 16.06
N THR A 69 0.95 -1.35 16.45
CA THR A 69 2.34 -1.44 15.95
C THR A 69 2.33 -1.86 14.47
N SER A 70 3.44 -1.61 13.77
CA SER A 70 3.57 -2.03 12.39
C SER A 70 3.42 -3.55 12.24
N SER A 71 3.88 -4.33 13.22
CA SER A 71 3.72 -5.79 13.22
C SER A 71 2.25 -6.19 13.29
N GLU A 72 1.48 -5.54 14.18
CA GLU A 72 0.05 -5.80 14.29
C GLU A 72 -0.70 -5.42 13.01
N LEU A 73 -0.31 -4.30 12.41
CA LEU A 73 -0.92 -3.86 11.15
C LEU A 73 -0.58 -4.81 10.01
N LYS A 74 0.64 -5.32 9.98
CA LYS A 74 1.05 -6.32 8.98
C LYS A 74 0.19 -7.58 9.06
N ASN A 75 -0.17 -8.01 10.26
CA ASN A 75 -1.06 -9.16 10.47
C ASN A 75 -2.46 -8.91 9.91
N ASN A 76 -2.82 -7.66 9.70
CA ASN A 76 -4.08 -7.26 9.07
C ASN A 76 -3.91 -6.93 7.58
N GLY A 77 -2.77 -7.26 6.99
CA GLY A 77 -2.53 -7.05 5.57
C GLY A 77 -2.08 -5.64 5.21
N ILE A 78 -1.71 -4.83 6.20
CA ILE A 78 -1.26 -3.45 5.98
C ILE A 78 0.27 -3.44 5.96
N PRO A 79 0.90 -3.17 4.80
CA PRO A 79 2.36 -3.21 4.71
C PRO A 79 3.00 -1.93 5.23
N THR A 80 4.29 -2.01 5.56
CA THR A 80 5.10 -0.82 5.79
C THR A 80 5.50 -0.21 4.45
N LEU A 81 5.83 1.09 4.47
CA LEU A 81 6.35 1.75 3.27
C LEU A 81 7.63 1.07 2.79
N ASN A 82 8.51 0.65 3.71
CA ASN A 82 9.75 -0.03 3.34
C ASN A 82 9.49 -1.31 2.56
N GLU A 83 8.48 -2.09 2.95
CA GLU A 83 8.13 -3.32 2.22
C GLU A 83 7.69 -3.00 0.79
N VAL A 84 6.91 -1.93 0.62
CA VAL A 84 6.47 -1.51 -0.71
C VAL A 84 7.65 -1.03 -1.55
N LEU A 85 8.53 -0.23 -0.97
CA LEU A 85 9.71 0.29 -1.67
C LEU A 85 10.65 -0.84 -2.09
N GLU A 86 10.84 -1.85 -1.25
CA GLU A 86 11.64 -3.02 -1.61
C GLU A 86 11.03 -3.77 -2.78
N LEU A 87 9.71 -3.96 -2.76
CA LEU A 87 9.00 -4.63 -3.85
C LEU A 87 9.19 -3.87 -5.17
N VAL A 88 9.03 -2.56 -5.14
CA VAL A 88 9.19 -1.71 -6.33
C VAL A 88 10.62 -1.78 -6.85
N ASN A 89 11.61 -1.67 -5.98
CA ASN A 89 13.03 -1.71 -6.37
C ASN A 89 13.42 -3.04 -7.01
N GLN A 90 12.88 -4.15 -6.51
CA GLN A 90 13.19 -5.47 -7.04
C GLN A 90 12.59 -5.72 -8.42
N ASN A 91 11.49 -5.08 -8.74
CA ASN A 91 10.70 -5.42 -9.94
C ASN A 91 10.68 -4.35 -11.01
N CYS A 92 11.08 -3.13 -10.70
CA CYS A 92 11.02 -2.02 -11.67
C CYS A 92 12.39 -1.65 -12.23
N PHE A 93 13.43 -2.12 -11.64
CA PHE A 93 14.79 -1.78 -12.00
C PHE A 93 15.74 -2.94 -11.80
#